data_086927fb4d49f0b4037b039a6bdbdbed
#
_entry.id   086927fb4d49f0b4037b039a6bdbdbed
#
_cell.length_a   1.000
_cell.length_b   1.000
_cell.length_c   1.000
_cell.angle_alpha   90.00
_cell.angle_beta   90.00
_cell.angle_gamma   90.00
#
_symmetry.space_group_name_H-M   'P 1'
#
loop_
_entity.id
_entity.type
_entity.pdbx_description
1 polymer ?
#
loop_
_entity_poly.entity_id
_entity_poly.type
_entity_poly.pdbx_seq_one_letter_code
_entity_poly.pdbx_strand_id
1 'polypeptide(L)'
;VITAQAFSTIQAIDRSAWNDCFPGALEDWDYYLAVEKAAIADFRWRYLALYEGSTLVAVAPAFTTQYRLDTTVSGLAKRFTERLARQWPGALELRLYAIGSPVAEQCNAGTASHVPAQRRQELLEQLLQLARRDADSFGIGLMAVKDAPSNDRQWAASCLAAGLQAMPSLPTALLPVPFASIDAYLGTLGKSTRKDLRRKLRTPAPRIEWRRQIDDVLPDIMRLYEATLNRSDLQFERLPAGYF
;
A
#
# COMPACT_ATOMS: atom_id res chain seq x y z
N VAL A 1 -1.82 -8.79 29.53
CA VAL A 1 -3.11 -8.55 28.86
C VAL A 1 -2.84 -7.60 27.70
N ILE A 2 -3.25 -7.99 26.50
CA ILE A 2 -3.12 -7.14 25.29
C ILE A 2 -4.34 -6.23 25.18
N THR A 3 -4.10 -4.93 25.03
CA THR A 3 -5.10 -3.92 24.69
C THR A 3 -5.00 -3.61 23.20
N ALA A 4 -6.12 -3.65 22.50
CA ALA A 4 -6.22 -3.43 21.07
C ALA A 4 -6.98 -2.15 20.78
N GLN A 5 -6.39 -1.22 20.03
CA GLN A 5 -6.97 0.10 19.71
C GLN A 5 -6.82 0.42 18.22
N ALA A 6 -7.83 1.10 17.67
CA ALA A 6 -7.80 1.59 16.29
C ALA A 6 -7.93 3.12 16.31
N PHE A 7 -7.01 3.81 15.63
CA PHE A 7 -6.93 5.26 15.59
C PHE A 7 -7.26 5.79 14.19
N SER A 8 -7.75 7.02 14.11
CA SER A 8 -8.05 7.71 12.84
C SER A 8 -6.91 8.60 12.35
N THR A 9 -5.84 8.74 13.14
CA THR A 9 -4.64 9.51 12.80
C THR A 9 -3.41 8.82 13.35
N ILE A 10 -2.31 8.84 12.59
CA ILE A 10 -1.02 8.31 13.03
C ILE A 10 -0.47 9.07 14.24
N GLN A 11 -0.84 10.34 14.42
CA GLN A 11 -0.40 11.19 15.52
C GLN A 11 -0.83 10.67 16.90
N ALA A 12 -1.81 9.76 16.97
CA ALA A 12 -2.23 9.12 18.21
C ALA A 12 -1.26 8.01 18.68
N ILE A 13 -0.28 7.64 17.86
CA ILE A 13 0.71 6.61 18.18
C ILE A 13 2.09 7.26 18.26
N ASP A 14 2.88 6.88 19.28
CA ASP A 14 4.24 7.38 19.43
C ASP A 14 5.08 7.05 18.20
N ARG A 15 5.81 8.07 17.69
CA ARG A 15 6.61 7.97 16.47
C ARG A 15 7.71 6.91 16.57
N SER A 16 8.43 6.89 17.70
CA SER A 16 9.54 5.98 17.88
C SER A 16 9.07 4.53 18.03
N ALA A 17 7.95 4.32 18.72
CA ALA A 17 7.35 3.01 18.90
C ALA A 17 6.79 2.46 17.58
N TRP A 18 6.15 3.30 16.74
CA TRP A 18 5.72 2.91 15.41
C TRP A 18 6.90 2.49 14.54
N ASN A 19 7.96 3.32 14.49
CA ASN A 19 9.13 3.06 13.65
C ASN A 19 9.93 1.83 14.12
N ASP A 20 9.92 1.52 15.43
CA ASP A 20 10.51 0.27 15.95
C ASP A 20 9.81 -0.98 15.40
N CYS A 21 8.52 -0.89 15.06
CA CYS A 21 7.80 -1.99 14.43
C CYS A 21 8.17 -2.19 12.94
N PHE A 22 8.81 -1.20 12.29
CA PHE A 22 9.15 -1.20 10.86
C PHE A 22 10.61 -0.78 10.62
N PRO A 23 11.59 -1.49 11.15
CA PRO A 23 12.99 -1.07 11.06
C PRO A 23 13.45 -1.01 9.60
N GLY A 24 13.90 0.19 9.18
CA GLY A 24 14.42 0.44 7.83
C GLY A 24 13.35 0.51 6.71
N ALA A 25 12.08 0.50 7.05
CA ALA A 25 11.01 0.75 6.07
C ALA A 25 11.00 2.21 5.63
N LEU A 26 10.65 2.44 4.36
CA LEU A 26 10.43 3.79 3.82
C LEU A 26 9.08 4.35 4.28
N GLU A 27 8.08 3.47 4.44
CA GLU A 27 6.76 3.80 4.94
C GLU A 27 6.77 3.86 6.47
N ASP A 28 7.51 4.82 7.02
CA ASP A 28 7.63 5.10 8.43
C ASP A 28 6.48 6.00 8.95
N TRP A 29 6.55 6.42 10.19
CA TRP A 29 5.55 7.30 10.81
C TRP A 29 5.40 8.64 10.08
N ASP A 30 6.50 9.23 9.63
CA ASP A 30 6.48 10.51 8.90
C ASP A 30 5.85 10.35 7.52
N TYR A 31 6.09 9.22 6.85
CA TYR A 31 5.42 8.88 5.61
C TYR A 31 3.89 8.81 5.80
N TYR A 32 3.42 8.08 6.82
CA TYR A 32 1.98 8.00 7.08
C TYR A 32 1.38 9.34 7.46
N LEU A 33 2.10 10.20 8.20
CA LEU A 33 1.66 11.56 8.48
C LEU A 33 1.56 12.40 7.20
N ALA A 34 2.50 12.26 6.28
CA ALA A 34 2.48 12.98 5.01
C ALA A 34 1.30 12.55 4.13
N VAL A 35 1.07 11.25 3.95
CA VAL A 35 -0.06 10.76 3.14
C VAL A 35 -1.42 11.03 3.78
N GLU A 36 -1.50 11.05 5.11
CA GLU A 36 -2.71 11.48 5.82
C GLU A 36 -3.02 12.96 5.53
N LYS A 37 -2.01 13.84 5.62
CA LYS A 37 -2.14 15.26 5.32
C LYS A 37 -2.43 15.54 3.85
N ALA A 38 -1.97 14.69 2.95
CA ALA A 38 -2.28 14.79 1.52
C ALA A 38 -3.78 14.66 1.22
N ALA A 39 -4.56 14.12 2.15
CA ALA A 39 -6.02 14.00 2.06
C ALA A 39 -6.48 13.36 0.73
N ILE A 40 -5.92 12.19 0.41
CA ILE A 40 -6.29 11.43 -0.79
C ILE A 40 -7.80 11.16 -0.76
N ALA A 41 -8.50 11.57 -1.80
CA ALA A 41 -9.96 11.47 -1.87
C ALA A 41 -10.43 10.01 -1.71
N ASP A 42 -11.60 9.84 -1.10
CA ASP A 42 -12.29 8.56 -0.88
C ASP A 42 -11.61 7.60 0.09
N PHE A 43 -10.44 7.94 0.63
CA PHE A 43 -9.75 7.15 1.65
C PHE A 43 -9.85 7.80 3.02
N ARG A 44 -10.10 6.96 4.04
CA ARG A 44 -10.06 7.34 5.46
C ARG A 44 -9.09 6.43 6.17
N TRP A 45 -8.05 7.00 6.74
CA TRP A 45 -6.97 6.26 7.41
C TRP A 45 -7.43 5.65 8.73
N ARG A 46 -6.91 4.48 9.00
CA ARG A 46 -7.01 3.76 10.26
C ARG A 46 -5.63 3.21 10.62
N TYR A 47 -5.32 3.23 11.90
CA TYR A 47 -4.06 2.70 12.42
C TYR A 47 -4.39 1.74 13.55
N LEU A 48 -4.05 0.48 13.34
CA LEU A 48 -4.30 -0.58 14.30
C LEU A 48 -3.09 -0.73 15.21
N ALA A 49 -3.29 -0.78 16.51
CA ALA A 49 -2.21 -0.91 17.48
C ALA A 49 -2.58 -1.87 18.60
N LEU A 50 -1.61 -2.71 18.98
CA LEU A 50 -1.69 -3.62 20.11
C LEU A 50 -0.67 -3.19 21.16
N TYR A 51 -1.12 -3.14 22.41
CA TYR A 51 -0.30 -2.72 23.56
C TYR A 51 -0.28 -3.81 24.63
N GLU A 52 0.89 -4.01 25.25
CA GLU A 52 1.04 -4.70 26.54
C GLU A 52 1.28 -3.66 27.65
N GLY A 53 0.29 -3.44 28.49
CA GLY A 53 0.26 -2.27 29.35
C GLY A 53 0.27 -0.99 28.52
N SER A 54 1.33 -0.19 28.65
CA SER A 54 1.57 1.03 27.85
C SER A 54 2.54 0.81 26.67
N THR A 55 3.11 -0.39 26.52
CA THR A 55 4.14 -0.67 25.50
C THR A 55 3.49 -1.16 24.21
N LEU A 56 3.81 -0.52 23.11
CA LEU A 56 3.37 -0.93 21.77
C LEU A 56 4.07 -2.24 21.37
N VAL A 57 3.31 -3.23 20.93
CA VAL A 57 3.86 -4.55 20.56
C VAL A 57 3.60 -4.93 19.10
N ALA A 58 2.53 -4.41 18.50
CA ALA A 58 2.28 -4.64 17.06
C ALA A 58 1.40 -3.53 16.49
N VAL A 59 1.56 -3.25 15.22
CA VAL A 59 0.79 -2.25 14.47
C VAL A 59 0.53 -2.68 13.03
N ALA A 60 -0.53 -2.13 12.45
CA ALA A 60 -0.75 -2.18 11.00
C ALA A 60 -1.47 -0.90 10.54
N PRO A 61 -1.08 -0.32 9.40
CA PRO A 61 -1.89 0.69 8.74
C PRO A 61 -3.13 0.03 8.16
N ALA A 62 -4.22 0.78 8.07
CA ALA A 62 -5.45 0.36 7.43
C ALA A 62 -6.18 1.59 6.87
N PHE A 63 -7.21 1.38 6.09
CA PHE A 63 -8.05 2.43 5.55
C PHE A 63 -9.45 1.92 5.26
N THR A 64 -10.40 2.84 5.16
CA THR A 64 -11.70 2.58 4.57
C THR A 64 -11.87 3.34 3.29
N THR A 65 -12.55 2.76 2.32
CA THR A 65 -12.86 3.39 1.03
C THR A 65 -14.19 2.88 0.48
N GLN A 66 -14.71 3.60 -0.50
CA GLN A 66 -15.80 3.11 -1.35
C GLN A 66 -15.18 2.46 -2.58
N TYR A 67 -15.27 1.13 -2.64
CA TYR A 67 -14.70 0.35 -3.73
C TYR A 67 -15.74 0.10 -4.81
N ARG A 68 -15.42 0.45 -6.03
CA ARG A 68 -16.30 0.20 -7.19
C ARG A 68 -15.92 -1.13 -7.83
N LEU A 69 -16.88 -2.04 -7.84
CA LEU A 69 -16.72 -3.39 -8.44
C LEU A 69 -16.43 -3.37 -9.95
N ASP A 70 -16.83 -2.30 -10.64
CA ASP A 70 -16.62 -2.16 -12.08
C ASP A 70 -15.16 -1.84 -12.46
N THR A 71 -14.32 -1.44 -11.52
CA THR A 71 -12.89 -1.15 -11.76
C THR A 71 -12.06 -2.40 -12.03
N THR A 72 -12.51 -3.57 -11.58
CA THR A 72 -11.78 -4.85 -11.71
C THR A 72 -12.27 -5.72 -12.86
N VAL A 73 -13.32 -5.32 -13.54
CA VAL A 73 -13.95 -6.13 -14.60
C VAL A 73 -13.55 -5.63 -15.98
N SER A 74 -13.08 -6.54 -16.86
CA SER A 74 -12.68 -6.23 -18.22
C SER A 74 -13.65 -6.85 -19.25
N GLY A 75 -13.63 -6.35 -20.49
CA GLY A 75 -14.37 -6.91 -21.61
C GLY A 75 -15.89 -6.67 -21.59
N LEU A 76 -16.67 -7.67 -21.98
CA LEU A 76 -18.14 -7.56 -22.08
C LEU A 76 -18.80 -7.34 -20.70
N ALA A 77 -18.23 -7.89 -19.65
CA ALA A 77 -18.72 -7.70 -18.29
C ALA A 77 -18.62 -6.22 -17.84
N LYS A 78 -17.59 -5.48 -18.26
CA LYS A 78 -17.47 -4.03 -18.02
C LYS A 78 -18.64 -3.24 -18.60
N ARG A 79 -19.06 -3.56 -19.83
CA ARG A 79 -20.22 -2.90 -20.48
C ARG A 79 -21.53 -3.17 -19.73
N PHE A 80 -21.67 -4.37 -19.16
CA PHE A 80 -22.85 -4.72 -18.36
C PHE A 80 -22.85 -3.99 -17.01
N THR A 81 -21.71 -3.96 -16.32
CA THR A 81 -21.57 -3.24 -15.04
C THR A 81 -21.75 -1.73 -15.23
N GLU A 82 -21.21 -1.12 -16.29
CA GLU A 82 -21.43 0.29 -16.62
C GLU A 82 -22.89 0.62 -16.91
N ARG A 83 -23.63 -0.30 -17.52
CA ARG A 83 -25.07 -0.13 -17.76
C ARG A 83 -25.87 -0.23 -16.47
N LEU A 84 -25.51 -1.16 -15.59
CA LEU A 84 -26.12 -1.34 -14.27
C LEU A 84 -25.86 -0.12 -13.37
N ALA A 85 -24.63 0.38 -13.35
CA ALA A 85 -24.24 1.56 -12.59
C ALA A 85 -24.99 2.83 -13.03
N ARG A 86 -25.33 2.94 -14.33
CA ARG A 86 -26.15 4.05 -14.85
C ARG A 86 -27.61 3.98 -14.42
N GLN A 87 -28.15 2.77 -14.25
CA GLN A 87 -29.56 2.60 -13.84
C GLN A 87 -29.74 2.66 -12.33
N TRP A 88 -28.74 2.19 -11.57
CA TRP A 88 -28.73 2.21 -10.11
C TRP A 88 -27.38 2.71 -9.59
N PRO A 89 -27.20 4.04 -9.47
CA PRO A 89 -26.03 4.63 -8.86
C PRO A 89 -25.84 4.03 -7.45
N GLY A 90 -24.66 3.49 -7.17
CA GLY A 90 -24.35 2.85 -5.88
C GLY A 90 -24.56 1.32 -5.82
N ALA A 91 -25.24 0.69 -6.78
CA ALA A 91 -25.44 -0.78 -6.77
C ALA A 91 -24.12 -1.59 -6.89
N LEU A 92 -23.05 -0.95 -7.39
CA LEU A 92 -21.72 -1.53 -7.56
C LEU A 92 -20.69 -0.92 -6.60
N GLU A 93 -21.12 -0.08 -5.68
CA GLU A 93 -20.25 0.52 -4.67
C GLU A 93 -20.28 -0.32 -3.40
N LEU A 94 -19.15 -0.90 -3.03
CA LEU A 94 -18.96 -1.58 -1.77
C LEU A 94 -18.08 -0.76 -0.87
N ARG A 95 -18.49 -0.64 0.38
CA ARG A 95 -17.61 -0.10 1.42
C ARG A 95 -16.59 -1.17 1.80
N LEU A 96 -15.33 -0.82 1.65
CA LEU A 96 -14.20 -1.70 1.92
C LEU A 96 -13.42 -1.19 3.14
N TYR A 97 -13.10 -2.10 4.05
CA TYR A 97 -12.06 -1.91 5.07
C TYR A 97 -10.84 -2.72 4.66
N ALA A 98 -9.71 -2.08 4.44
CA ALA A 98 -8.49 -2.76 4.03
C ALA A 98 -7.35 -2.51 5.01
N ILE A 99 -6.63 -3.58 5.38
CA ILE A 99 -5.33 -3.50 6.06
C ILE A 99 -4.28 -3.26 4.99
N GLY A 100 -3.38 -2.31 5.23
CA GLY A 100 -2.38 -1.82 4.30
C GLY A 100 -2.52 -0.34 4.01
N SER A 101 -1.89 0.13 2.95
CA SER A 101 -1.96 1.52 2.48
C SER A 101 -2.44 1.55 1.02
N PRO A 102 -3.29 2.52 0.63
CA PRO A 102 -3.69 2.66 -0.77
C PRO A 102 -2.51 2.98 -1.69
N VAL A 103 -1.44 3.59 -1.15
CA VAL A 103 -0.29 4.10 -1.91
C VAL A 103 1.02 3.38 -1.63
N ALA A 104 1.02 2.30 -0.84
CA ALA A 104 2.18 1.43 -0.63
C ALA A 104 2.12 0.19 -1.52
N GLU A 105 3.30 -0.32 -1.90
CA GLU A 105 3.46 -1.52 -2.73
C GLU A 105 3.14 -2.82 -1.98
N GLN A 106 3.26 -2.82 -0.65
CA GLN A 106 3.03 -4.00 0.17
C GLN A 106 2.27 -3.63 1.45
N CYS A 107 1.44 -4.56 1.92
CA CYS A 107 0.84 -4.49 3.24
C CYS A 107 1.84 -4.91 4.31
N ASN A 108 2.32 -3.97 5.09
CA ASN A 108 3.19 -4.25 6.22
C ASN A 108 2.39 -4.25 7.52
N ALA A 109 2.48 -5.36 8.28
CA ALA A 109 2.10 -5.42 9.68
C ALA A 109 3.38 -5.61 10.50
N GLY A 110 3.66 -4.65 11.36
CA GLY A 110 4.90 -4.59 12.14
C GLY A 110 4.74 -5.15 13.55
N THR A 111 5.81 -5.71 14.07
CA THR A 111 5.92 -6.07 15.50
C THR A 111 7.16 -5.40 16.07
N ALA A 112 7.05 -4.90 17.30
CA ALA A 112 8.16 -4.19 17.94
C ALA A 112 9.40 -5.10 18.12
N SER A 113 10.57 -4.51 18.05
CA SER A 113 11.86 -5.24 18.05
C SER A 113 12.08 -6.11 19.28
N HIS A 114 11.51 -5.73 20.42
CA HIS A 114 11.58 -6.50 21.69
C HIS A 114 10.64 -7.71 21.72
N VAL A 115 9.71 -7.86 20.75
CA VAL A 115 8.76 -8.96 20.71
C VAL A 115 9.42 -10.21 20.12
N PRO A 116 9.39 -11.35 20.83
CA PRO A 116 9.92 -12.61 20.29
C PRO A 116 9.21 -13.02 19.00
N ALA A 117 9.98 -13.50 18.01
CA ALA A 117 9.45 -13.90 16.70
C ALA A 117 8.33 -14.96 16.79
N GLN A 118 8.35 -15.80 17.81
CA GLN A 118 7.34 -16.84 18.07
C GLN A 118 5.97 -16.26 18.38
N ARG A 119 5.90 -15.04 18.91
CA ARG A 119 4.64 -14.34 19.23
C ARG A 119 4.03 -13.59 18.04
N ARG A 120 4.80 -13.42 16.97
CA ARG A 120 4.38 -12.62 15.83
C ARG A 120 3.04 -13.10 15.24
N GLN A 121 2.87 -14.41 15.08
CA GLN A 121 1.62 -14.94 14.51
C GLN A 121 0.40 -14.61 15.37
N GLU A 122 0.50 -14.79 16.68
CA GLU A 122 -0.56 -14.42 17.63
C GLU A 122 -0.95 -12.94 17.50
N LEU A 123 0.05 -12.05 17.42
CA LEU A 123 -0.18 -10.61 17.30
C LEU A 123 -0.82 -10.25 15.94
N LEU A 124 -0.41 -10.89 14.85
CA LEU A 124 -1.04 -10.73 13.54
C LEU A 124 -2.52 -11.14 13.55
N GLU A 125 -2.85 -12.25 14.20
CA GLU A 125 -4.24 -12.69 14.37
C GLU A 125 -5.06 -11.70 15.18
N GLN A 126 -4.49 -11.12 16.23
CA GLN A 126 -5.14 -10.08 17.04
C GLN A 126 -5.33 -8.76 16.26
N LEU A 127 -4.38 -8.37 15.40
CA LEU A 127 -4.55 -7.22 14.48
C LEU A 127 -5.71 -7.46 13.49
N LEU A 128 -5.83 -8.66 12.94
CA LEU A 128 -6.95 -9.05 12.06
C LEU A 128 -8.30 -9.00 12.79
N GLN A 129 -8.34 -9.47 14.03
CA GLN A 129 -9.54 -9.39 14.88
C GLN A 129 -9.89 -7.93 15.21
N LEU A 130 -8.90 -7.10 15.50
CA LEU A 130 -9.11 -5.66 15.72
C LEU A 130 -9.67 -5.00 14.46
N ALA A 131 -9.08 -5.29 13.28
CA ALA A 131 -9.57 -4.78 12.01
C ALA A 131 -11.04 -5.17 11.77
N ARG A 132 -11.41 -6.40 12.07
CA ARG A 132 -12.79 -6.89 11.95
C ARG A 132 -13.74 -6.07 12.84
N ARG A 133 -13.41 -5.93 14.13
CA ARG A 133 -14.23 -5.16 15.06
C ARG A 133 -14.34 -3.68 14.66
N ASP A 134 -13.24 -3.10 14.17
CA ASP A 134 -13.23 -1.71 13.70
C ASP A 134 -14.09 -1.56 12.43
N ALA A 135 -14.00 -2.49 11.47
CA ALA A 135 -14.85 -2.52 10.28
C ALA A 135 -16.34 -2.65 10.63
N ASP A 136 -16.68 -3.54 11.57
CA ASP A 136 -18.06 -3.75 12.05
C ASP A 136 -18.61 -2.47 12.70
N SER A 137 -17.79 -1.70 13.42
CA SER A 137 -18.19 -0.42 14.03
C SER A 137 -18.61 0.63 13.00
N PHE A 138 -18.11 0.53 11.77
CA PHE A 138 -18.52 1.37 10.63
C PHE A 138 -19.62 0.73 9.77
N GLY A 139 -20.09 -0.47 10.11
CA GLY A 139 -21.04 -1.22 9.30
C GLY A 139 -20.46 -1.66 7.95
N ILE A 140 -19.16 -1.97 7.90
CA ILE A 140 -18.45 -2.42 6.69
C ILE A 140 -18.30 -3.93 6.73
N GLY A 141 -19.01 -4.64 5.85
CA GLY A 141 -18.98 -6.10 5.78
C GLY A 141 -17.86 -6.68 4.93
N LEU A 142 -17.22 -5.88 4.06
CA LEU A 142 -16.12 -6.33 3.21
C LEU A 142 -14.79 -5.91 3.83
N MET A 143 -13.94 -6.90 4.14
CA MET A 143 -12.59 -6.68 4.64
C MET A 143 -11.56 -7.32 3.72
N ALA A 144 -10.44 -6.65 3.51
CA ALA A 144 -9.31 -7.15 2.73
C ALA A 144 -7.97 -6.87 3.42
N VAL A 145 -6.94 -7.58 2.96
CA VAL A 145 -5.53 -7.23 3.16
C VAL A 145 -4.98 -6.89 1.78
N LYS A 146 -4.61 -5.62 1.58
CA LYS A 146 -4.12 -5.14 0.29
C LYS A 146 -2.65 -5.51 0.13
N ASP A 147 -2.31 -6.17 -0.99
CA ASP A 147 -0.94 -6.46 -1.40
C ASP A 147 -0.11 -7.18 -0.31
N ALA A 148 -0.71 -8.22 0.29
CA ALA A 148 -0.03 -9.07 1.27
C ALA A 148 1.21 -9.74 0.64
N PRO A 149 2.40 -9.66 1.28
CA PRO A 149 3.61 -10.26 0.75
C PRO A 149 3.46 -11.79 0.66
N SER A 150 3.63 -12.34 -0.54
CA SER A 150 3.45 -13.77 -0.80
C SER A 150 4.48 -14.67 -0.11
N ASN A 151 5.61 -14.12 0.32
CA ASN A 151 6.68 -14.82 1.03
C ASN A 151 6.50 -14.82 2.56
N ASP A 152 5.55 -14.04 3.11
CA ASP A 152 5.25 -14.04 4.54
C ASP A 152 4.23 -15.13 4.89
N ARG A 153 4.75 -16.32 5.22
CA ARG A 153 3.90 -17.49 5.53
C ARG A 153 3.06 -17.29 6.79
N GLN A 154 3.57 -16.58 7.80
CA GLN A 154 2.83 -16.32 9.04
C GLN A 154 1.65 -15.39 8.75
N TRP A 155 1.87 -14.33 7.98
CA TRP A 155 0.82 -13.42 7.56
C TRP A 155 -0.27 -14.13 6.75
N ALA A 156 0.14 -14.93 5.76
CA ALA A 156 -0.79 -15.73 4.95
C ALA A 156 -1.61 -16.70 5.81
N ALA A 157 -0.98 -17.41 6.75
CA ALA A 157 -1.66 -18.34 7.64
C ALA A 157 -2.67 -17.64 8.56
N SER A 158 -2.30 -16.48 9.13
CA SER A 158 -3.19 -15.67 9.96
C SER A 158 -4.40 -15.14 9.17
N CYS A 159 -4.18 -14.71 7.92
CA CYS A 159 -5.27 -14.27 7.04
C CYS A 159 -6.25 -15.41 6.74
N LEU A 160 -5.75 -16.61 6.42
CA LEU A 160 -6.59 -17.78 6.18
C LEU A 160 -7.37 -18.19 7.44
N ALA A 161 -6.72 -18.18 8.61
CA ALA A 161 -7.39 -18.48 9.89
C ALA A 161 -8.48 -17.45 10.22
N ALA A 162 -8.33 -16.21 9.79
CA ALA A 162 -9.35 -15.16 9.91
C ALA A 162 -10.49 -15.29 8.86
N GLY A 163 -10.47 -16.31 8.01
CA GLY A 163 -11.49 -16.57 6.98
C GLY A 163 -11.32 -15.73 5.70
N LEU A 164 -10.17 -15.08 5.51
CA LEU A 164 -9.86 -14.38 4.27
C LEU A 164 -9.43 -15.37 3.19
N GLN A 165 -9.79 -15.07 1.95
CA GLN A 165 -9.37 -15.84 0.78
C GLN A 165 -8.28 -15.11 0.02
N ALA A 166 -7.22 -15.86 -0.36
CA ALA A 166 -6.16 -15.29 -1.18
C ALA A 166 -6.64 -15.10 -2.63
N MET A 167 -6.46 -13.89 -3.15
CA MET A 167 -6.70 -13.57 -4.55
C MET A 167 -5.37 -13.13 -5.20
N PRO A 168 -5.01 -13.68 -6.38
CA PRO A 168 -3.84 -13.20 -7.09
C PRO A 168 -3.99 -11.72 -7.45
N SER A 169 -3.00 -10.90 -7.10
CA SER A 169 -2.86 -9.52 -7.54
C SER A 169 -1.93 -9.43 -8.75
N LEU A 170 -1.73 -8.21 -9.27
CA LEU A 170 -0.73 -7.97 -10.30
C LEU A 170 0.67 -8.27 -9.74
N PRO A 171 1.54 -8.92 -10.54
CA PRO A 171 2.89 -9.25 -10.08
C PRO A 171 3.74 -8.00 -9.92
N THR A 172 4.43 -7.87 -8.79
CA THR A 172 5.46 -6.84 -8.57
C THR A 172 6.76 -7.26 -9.22
N ALA A 173 7.32 -6.40 -10.07
CA ALA A 173 8.62 -6.63 -10.68
C ALA A 173 9.74 -6.17 -9.72
N LEU A 174 10.57 -7.12 -9.27
CA LEU A 174 11.74 -6.84 -8.43
C LEU A 174 13.01 -7.06 -9.25
N LEU A 175 13.86 -6.04 -9.33
CA LEU A 175 15.20 -6.16 -9.87
C LEU A 175 16.23 -6.03 -8.74
N PRO A 176 16.82 -7.14 -8.25
CA PRO A 176 17.97 -7.07 -7.36
C PRO A 176 19.12 -6.38 -8.09
N VAL A 177 19.75 -5.39 -7.45
CA VAL A 177 20.86 -4.62 -8.03
C VAL A 177 22.15 -4.83 -7.22
N PRO A 178 22.69 -6.06 -7.12
CA PRO A 178 23.93 -6.34 -6.39
C PRO A 178 25.18 -6.03 -7.24
N PHE A 179 25.07 -5.20 -8.26
CA PHE A 179 26.12 -4.95 -9.25
C PHE A 179 26.93 -3.72 -8.86
N ALA A 180 28.27 -3.85 -8.89
CA ALA A 180 29.17 -2.75 -8.62
C ALA A 180 29.15 -1.64 -9.70
N SER A 181 28.66 -1.94 -10.90
CA SER A 181 28.58 -1.00 -12.01
C SER A 181 27.50 -1.38 -13.02
N ILE A 182 27.10 -0.40 -13.85
CA ILE A 182 26.19 -0.63 -14.96
C ILE A 182 26.77 -1.67 -15.97
N ASP A 183 28.07 -1.67 -16.19
CA ASP A 183 28.71 -2.65 -17.08
C ASP A 183 28.66 -4.06 -16.51
N ALA A 184 28.81 -4.23 -15.19
CA ALA A 184 28.62 -5.52 -14.53
C ALA A 184 27.17 -6.03 -14.73
N TYR A 185 26.17 -5.16 -14.54
CA TYR A 185 24.78 -5.49 -14.83
C TYR A 185 24.58 -5.87 -16.30
N LEU A 186 25.05 -5.04 -17.24
CA LEU A 186 24.92 -5.30 -18.67
C LEU A 186 25.58 -6.62 -19.07
N GLY A 187 26.66 -7.01 -18.37
CA GLY A 187 27.35 -8.29 -18.58
C GLY A 187 26.47 -9.51 -18.36
N THR A 188 25.47 -9.44 -17.48
CA THR A 188 24.54 -10.54 -17.18
C THR A 188 23.43 -10.70 -18.23
N LEU A 189 23.22 -9.70 -19.07
CA LEU A 189 22.14 -9.68 -20.05
C LEU A 189 22.52 -10.40 -21.35
N GLY A 190 21.50 -10.93 -22.02
CA GLY A 190 21.67 -11.50 -23.39
C GLY A 190 22.22 -10.47 -24.37
N LYS A 191 22.91 -10.96 -25.40
CA LYS A 191 23.61 -10.12 -26.39
C LYS A 191 22.72 -9.05 -27.04
N SER A 192 21.50 -9.39 -27.39
CA SER A 192 20.53 -8.47 -28.03
C SER A 192 20.13 -7.35 -27.08
N THR A 193 19.69 -7.71 -25.87
CA THR A 193 19.25 -6.76 -24.83
C THR A 193 20.39 -5.83 -24.43
N ARG A 194 21.60 -6.38 -24.22
CA ARG A 194 22.80 -5.61 -23.92
C ARG A 194 23.14 -4.60 -25.01
N LYS A 195 23.05 -5.01 -26.30
CA LYS A 195 23.28 -4.11 -27.43
C LYS A 195 22.27 -2.97 -27.47
N ASP A 196 20.99 -3.25 -27.25
CA ASP A 196 19.92 -2.25 -27.24
C ASP A 196 20.07 -1.28 -26.06
N LEU A 197 20.33 -1.78 -24.85
CA LEU A 197 20.57 -0.92 -23.68
C LEU A 197 21.81 -0.05 -23.85
N ARG A 198 22.93 -0.59 -24.38
CA ARG A 198 24.11 0.22 -24.69
C ARG A 198 23.82 1.32 -25.71
N ARG A 199 22.97 1.05 -26.69
CA ARG A 199 22.53 2.07 -27.66
C ARG A 199 21.73 3.17 -26.97
N LYS A 200 20.79 2.81 -26.08
CA LYS A 200 19.99 3.77 -25.31
C LYS A 200 20.84 4.61 -24.35
N LEU A 201 21.83 4.00 -23.69
CA LEU A 201 22.75 4.66 -22.78
C LEU A 201 23.75 5.63 -23.47
N ARG A 202 23.91 5.55 -24.80
CA ARG A 202 24.71 6.54 -25.57
C ARG A 202 23.98 7.86 -25.80
N THR A 203 22.67 7.90 -25.61
CA THR A 203 21.91 9.14 -25.60
C THR A 203 22.41 10.01 -24.44
N PRO A 204 22.62 11.32 -24.62
CA PRO A 204 23.05 12.19 -23.53
C PRO A 204 22.18 11.97 -22.29
N ALA A 205 22.82 11.72 -21.16
CA ALA A 205 22.08 11.55 -19.90
C ALA A 205 21.28 12.81 -19.59
N PRO A 206 20.03 12.66 -19.15
CA PRO A 206 19.27 13.81 -18.69
C PRO A 206 19.99 14.45 -17.50
N ARG A 207 19.90 15.78 -17.40
CA ARG A 207 20.35 16.45 -16.19
C ARG A 207 19.47 16.01 -15.02
N ILE A 208 20.09 15.45 -13.97
CA ILE A 208 19.42 15.02 -12.76
C ILE A 208 19.64 16.09 -11.70
N GLU A 209 18.55 16.58 -11.11
CA GLU A 209 18.59 17.48 -9.98
C GLU A 209 17.89 16.83 -8.79
N TRP A 210 18.55 16.85 -7.62
CA TRP A 210 17.97 16.46 -6.36
C TRP A 210 17.42 17.70 -5.66
N ARG A 211 16.13 17.73 -5.40
CA ARG A 211 15.44 18.86 -4.80
C ARG A 211 14.74 18.44 -3.51
N ARG A 212 14.76 19.31 -2.51
CA ARG A 212 13.97 19.17 -1.27
C ARG A 212 12.69 20.00 -1.31
N GLN A 213 12.61 20.99 -2.18
CA GLN A 213 11.44 21.82 -2.45
C GLN A 213 11.11 21.69 -3.91
N ILE A 214 9.85 21.50 -4.23
CA ILE A 214 9.37 21.20 -5.57
C ILE A 214 8.23 22.12 -6.02
N ASP A 215 7.90 23.16 -5.24
CA ASP A 215 6.75 24.04 -5.49
C ASP A 215 6.79 24.66 -6.91
N ASP A 216 7.98 25.01 -7.39
CA ASP A 216 8.20 25.59 -8.72
C ASP A 216 8.01 24.58 -9.87
N VAL A 217 8.18 23.29 -9.62
CA VAL A 217 8.02 22.19 -10.61
C VAL A 217 6.77 21.35 -10.37
N LEU A 218 6.06 21.58 -9.28
CA LEU A 218 4.85 20.80 -8.93
C LEU A 218 3.78 20.83 -10.04
N PRO A 219 3.52 21.95 -10.75
CA PRO A 219 2.59 21.95 -11.88
C PRO A 219 3.01 20.99 -13.01
N ASP A 220 4.30 20.88 -13.30
CA ASP A 220 4.82 19.95 -14.30
C ASP A 220 4.73 18.50 -13.83
N ILE A 221 5.03 18.22 -12.55
CA ILE A 221 4.85 16.91 -11.94
C ILE A 221 3.38 16.48 -12.07
N MET A 222 2.44 17.35 -11.70
CA MET A 222 1.01 17.05 -11.79
C MET A 222 0.56 16.80 -13.23
N ARG A 223 1.04 17.58 -14.17
CA ARG A 223 0.74 17.37 -15.61
C ARG A 223 1.23 16.00 -16.10
N LEU A 224 2.43 15.59 -15.70
CA LEU A 224 3.01 14.27 -16.07
C LEU A 224 2.27 13.13 -15.38
N TYR A 225 1.95 13.29 -14.11
CA TYR A 225 1.15 12.33 -13.35
C TYR A 225 -0.23 12.12 -14.00
N GLU A 226 -0.97 13.19 -14.25
CA GLU A 226 -2.28 13.14 -14.90
C GLU A 226 -2.22 12.48 -16.29
N ALA A 227 -1.20 12.82 -17.08
CA ALA A 227 -0.99 12.21 -18.39
C ALA A 227 -0.72 10.69 -18.28
N THR A 228 -0.09 10.25 -17.21
CA THR A 228 0.16 8.83 -16.93
C THR A 228 -1.11 8.13 -16.43
N LEU A 229 -1.79 8.74 -15.47
CA LEU A 229 -3.03 8.24 -14.90
C LEU A 229 -4.12 8.04 -15.99
N ASN A 230 -4.28 9.01 -16.89
CA ASN A 230 -5.26 8.96 -17.97
C ASN A 230 -4.99 7.85 -19.01
N ARG A 231 -3.77 7.30 -19.05
CA ARG A 231 -3.40 6.15 -19.89
C ARG A 231 -3.52 4.81 -19.17
N SER A 232 -3.72 4.84 -17.86
CA SER A 232 -3.87 3.62 -17.07
C SER A 232 -5.27 3.03 -17.23
N ASP A 233 -5.33 1.73 -17.49
CA ASP A 233 -6.60 0.98 -17.53
C ASP A 233 -7.17 0.73 -16.12
N LEU A 234 -6.33 0.77 -15.09
CA LEU A 234 -6.69 0.57 -13.70
C LEU A 234 -6.30 1.82 -12.90
N GLN A 235 -7.27 2.38 -12.20
CA GLN A 235 -7.08 3.53 -11.31
C GLN A 235 -7.69 3.17 -9.96
N PHE A 236 -6.85 2.99 -8.95
CA PHE A 236 -7.29 2.70 -7.59
C PHE A 236 -7.37 3.97 -6.75
N GLU A 237 -6.34 4.81 -6.84
CA GLU A 237 -6.27 6.11 -6.17
C GLU A 237 -5.92 7.23 -7.16
N ARG A 238 -6.28 8.45 -6.79
CA ARG A 238 -5.83 9.66 -7.48
C ARG A 238 -5.10 10.55 -6.49
N LEU A 239 -3.81 10.73 -6.74
CA LEU A 239 -2.94 11.48 -5.84
C LEU A 239 -3.15 12.99 -6.02
N PRO A 240 -3.46 13.74 -4.95
CA PRO A 240 -3.54 15.19 -5.00
C PRO A 240 -2.13 15.81 -5.00
N ALA A 241 -2.03 17.09 -5.37
CA ALA A 241 -0.76 17.82 -5.35
C ALA A 241 -0.03 17.77 -4.00
N GLY A 242 -0.78 17.78 -2.89
CA GLY A 242 -0.21 17.68 -1.54
C GLY A 242 0.45 16.33 -1.20
N TYR A 243 0.32 15.32 -2.06
CA TYR A 243 1.02 14.04 -1.91
C TYR A 243 2.50 14.16 -2.33
N PHE A 244 2.81 14.97 -3.32
CA PHE A 244 4.14 15.18 -3.86
C PHE A 244 4.90 16.24 -3.07
#